data_6a8b72eb5c03217e21fabaa05a8c8c49
#
_entry.id   6a8b72eb5c03217e21fabaa05a8c8c49
#
_cell.length_a   1.000
_cell.length_b   1.000
_cell.length_c   1.000
_cell.angle_alpha   90.00
_cell.angle_beta   90.00
_cell.angle_gamma   90.00
#
_symmetry.space_group_name_H-M   'P 1'
#
loop_
_entity.id
_entity.type
_entity.pdbx_description
1 polymer ?
#
loop_
_entity_poly.entity_id
_entity_poly.type
_entity_poly.pdbx_seq_one_letter_code
_entity_poly.pdbx_strand_id
1 'polypeptide(L)'
;MKIIPQPKNFSYGKKAGLKNQYTVNTDSPSEVGNILELLDFSPEFIFSKNAADISIMRDKSLAENEYLLNCSGDCIDISYSDSVGLFYALVSLSQLMYGSFLQTARISDRPDYKYRGIMLDTARHYIPIEKIKAIIRSMAFYKLNFLHLHLTDDQGWRVEIKAYPSLAERGSIRGGTQIKRSGQCDT
;
A
#
# COMPACT_ATOMS: atom_id res chain seq x y z
N MET A 1 -17.07 -4.66 -8.31
CA MET A 1 -15.72 -4.74 -7.71
C MET A 1 -15.84 -4.42 -6.24
N LYS A 2 -15.04 -5.02 -5.37
CA LYS A 2 -15.07 -4.75 -3.92
C LYS A 2 -13.70 -4.23 -3.50
N ILE A 3 -13.67 -3.22 -2.63
CA ILE A 3 -12.44 -2.73 -2.01
C ILE A 3 -11.94 -3.77 -1.00
N ILE A 4 -10.62 -4.00 -0.96
CA ILE A 4 -9.97 -4.92 -0.03
C ILE A 4 -8.83 -4.17 0.69
N PRO A 5 -8.81 -4.14 2.03
CA PRO A 5 -9.85 -4.61 2.95
C PRO A 5 -11.16 -3.87 2.77
N GLN A 6 -12.27 -4.54 3.11
CA GLN A 6 -13.59 -3.93 3.03
C GLN A 6 -13.70 -2.76 4.02
N PRO A 7 -14.10 -1.55 3.56
CA PRO A 7 -14.28 -0.40 4.44
C PRO A 7 -15.37 -0.64 5.50
N LYS A 8 -15.28 0.06 6.63
CA LYS A 8 -16.28 -0.04 7.72
C LYS A 8 -17.68 0.37 7.26
N ASN A 9 -17.78 1.55 6.66
CA ASN A 9 -19.04 2.08 6.16
C ASN A 9 -18.85 2.40 4.68
N PHE A 10 -19.67 1.80 3.84
CA PHE A 10 -19.59 2.02 2.40
C PHE A 10 -20.92 1.80 1.71
N SER A 11 -21.10 2.47 0.60
CA SER A 11 -22.15 2.18 -0.38
C SER A 11 -21.57 2.31 -1.78
N TYR A 12 -21.86 1.36 -2.65
CA TYR A 12 -21.48 1.41 -4.06
C TYR A 12 -22.66 1.91 -4.89
N GLY A 13 -22.38 2.81 -5.84
CA GLY A 13 -23.33 3.28 -6.83
C GLY A 13 -23.09 2.63 -8.20
N LYS A 14 -23.39 3.35 -9.26
CA LYS A 14 -23.22 2.90 -10.65
C LYS A 14 -21.75 3.02 -11.07
N LYS A 15 -21.38 2.33 -12.14
CA LYS A 15 -20.10 2.55 -12.82
C LYS A 15 -20.20 3.80 -13.69
N ALA A 16 -19.16 4.63 -13.63
CA ALA A 16 -18.94 5.78 -14.52
C ALA A 16 -17.76 5.49 -15.46
N GLY A 17 -17.61 6.25 -16.52
CA GLY A 17 -16.42 6.19 -17.37
C GLY A 17 -15.21 6.75 -16.63
N LEU A 18 -14.06 6.13 -16.75
CA LEU A 18 -12.82 6.65 -16.23
C LEU A 18 -12.29 7.72 -17.20
N LYS A 19 -11.93 8.89 -16.67
CA LYS A 19 -11.27 9.94 -17.44
C LYS A 19 -9.79 9.57 -17.65
N ASN A 20 -9.18 10.04 -18.73
CA ASN A 20 -7.76 9.90 -18.95
C ASN A 20 -6.94 10.85 -18.05
N GLN A 21 -7.56 11.96 -17.63
CA GLN A 21 -6.94 13.00 -16.84
C GLN A 21 -7.94 13.56 -15.83
N TYR A 22 -7.45 13.86 -14.62
CA TYR A 22 -8.20 14.51 -13.55
C TYR A 22 -7.48 15.74 -13.05
N THR A 23 -8.24 16.81 -12.80
CA THR A 23 -7.74 17.97 -12.06
C THR A 23 -7.90 17.75 -10.57
N VAL A 24 -6.85 18.06 -9.78
CA VAL A 24 -6.79 17.83 -8.33
C VAL A 24 -6.59 19.15 -7.60
N ASN A 25 -7.48 19.45 -6.66
CA ASN A 25 -7.32 20.51 -5.68
C ASN A 25 -7.02 19.91 -4.31
N THR A 26 -5.96 20.36 -3.66
CA THR A 26 -5.55 19.86 -2.34
C THR A 26 -4.75 20.90 -1.57
N ASP A 27 -4.79 20.79 -0.25
CA ASP A 27 -3.96 21.57 0.69
C ASP A 27 -2.52 21.01 0.84
N SER A 28 -2.25 19.80 0.34
CA SER A 28 -0.97 19.08 0.44
C SER A 28 -0.48 18.52 -0.91
N PRO A 29 -0.19 19.36 -1.93
CA PRO A 29 0.11 18.86 -3.29
C PRO A 29 1.31 17.91 -3.37
N SER A 30 2.38 18.18 -2.61
CA SER A 30 3.58 17.33 -2.63
C SER A 30 3.31 15.95 -2.04
N GLU A 31 2.57 15.87 -0.95
CA GLU A 31 2.23 14.60 -0.31
C GLU A 31 1.31 13.76 -1.18
N VAL A 32 0.26 14.38 -1.73
CA VAL A 32 -0.67 13.73 -2.66
C VAL A 32 0.07 13.25 -3.91
N GLY A 33 0.94 14.07 -4.51
CA GLY A 33 1.72 13.73 -5.69
C GLY A 33 2.60 12.50 -5.48
N ASN A 34 3.34 12.44 -4.37
CA ASN A 34 4.19 11.28 -4.03
C ASN A 34 3.38 9.98 -3.88
N ILE A 35 2.17 10.06 -3.31
CA ILE A 35 1.31 8.89 -3.15
C ILE A 35 0.72 8.45 -4.50
N LEU A 36 0.29 9.39 -5.34
CA LEU A 36 -0.24 9.09 -6.67
C LEU A 36 0.81 8.39 -7.55
N GLU A 37 2.06 8.86 -7.51
CA GLU A 37 3.18 8.23 -8.20
C GLU A 37 3.44 6.80 -7.68
N LEU A 38 3.42 6.61 -6.35
CA LEU A 38 3.62 5.30 -5.73
C LEU A 38 2.55 4.27 -6.12
N LEU A 39 1.30 4.71 -6.29
CA LEU A 39 0.16 3.85 -6.57
C LEU A 39 -0.04 3.52 -8.05
N ASP A 40 0.75 4.14 -8.95
CA ASP A 40 0.75 3.87 -10.40
C ASP A 40 -0.67 3.90 -11.02
N PHE A 41 -1.36 5.02 -10.83
CA PHE A 41 -2.70 5.22 -11.40
C PHE A 41 -2.63 5.30 -12.94
N SER A 42 -3.63 4.73 -13.63
CA SER A 42 -3.75 4.86 -15.08
C SER A 42 -4.06 6.30 -15.55
N PRO A 43 -4.97 7.09 -14.89
CA PRO A 43 -5.20 8.48 -15.25
C PRO A 43 -4.03 9.39 -14.88
N GLU A 44 -3.86 10.46 -15.66
CA GLU A 44 -2.98 11.57 -15.31
C GLU A 44 -3.64 12.51 -14.30
N PHE A 45 -2.86 13.09 -13.39
CA PHE A 45 -3.35 14.03 -12.37
C PHE A 45 -2.66 15.38 -12.52
N ILE A 46 -3.44 16.46 -12.67
CA ILE A 46 -2.95 17.83 -12.77
C ILE A 46 -3.45 18.63 -11.57
N PHE A 47 -2.51 19.19 -10.82
CA PHE A 47 -2.86 20.02 -9.66
C PHE A 47 -3.35 21.40 -10.08
N SER A 48 -4.48 21.83 -9.50
CA SER A 48 -5.13 23.11 -9.76
C SER A 48 -5.67 23.71 -8.46
N LYS A 49 -5.61 25.02 -8.33
CA LYS A 49 -6.22 25.74 -7.20
C LYS A 49 -7.69 26.13 -7.46
N ASN A 50 -8.17 25.93 -8.68
CA ASN A 50 -9.54 26.23 -9.09
C ASN A 50 -10.45 25.00 -8.91
N ALA A 51 -11.67 25.08 -9.46
CA ALA A 51 -12.58 23.94 -9.51
C ALA A 51 -11.88 22.71 -10.10
N ALA A 52 -11.98 21.59 -9.42
CA ALA A 52 -11.26 20.36 -9.74
C ALA A 52 -12.21 19.16 -9.75
N ASP A 53 -11.83 18.13 -10.53
CA ASP A 53 -12.55 16.86 -10.54
C ASP A 53 -12.40 16.13 -9.20
N ILE A 54 -11.24 16.31 -8.54
CA ILE A 54 -10.91 15.69 -7.27
C ILE A 54 -10.53 16.77 -6.26
N SER A 55 -11.22 16.80 -5.13
CA SER A 55 -10.92 17.66 -3.98
C SER A 55 -10.38 16.79 -2.85
N ILE A 56 -9.18 17.10 -2.33
CA ILE A 56 -8.51 16.34 -1.27
C ILE A 56 -8.11 17.31 -0.16
N MET A 57 -8.85 17.29 0.95
CA MET A 57 -8.69 18.28 2.02
C MET A 57 -8.52 17.60 3.38
N ARG A 58 -7.62 18.18 4.19
CA ARG A 58 -7.43 17.70 5.55
C ARG A 58 -8.58 18.15 6.45
N ASP A 59 -9.13 17.20 7.21
CA ASP A 59 -10.17 17.45 8.22
C ASP A 59 -9.71 16.93 9.58
N LYS A 60 -9.36 17.88 10.46
CA LYS A 60 -8.89 17.59 11.83
C LYS A 60 -9.97 17.10 12.78
N SER A 61 -11.24 17.12 12.37
CA SER A 61 -12.35 16.58 13.17
C SER A 61 -12.49 15.07 13.06
N LEU A 62 -11.86 14.46 12.03
CA LEU A 62 -11.83 13.02 11.84
C LEU A 62 -10.92 12.35 12.87
N ALA A 63 -11.22 11.09 13.20
CA ALA A 63 -10.39 10.29 14.09
C ALA A 63 -9.05 9.93 13.45
N GLU A 64 -8.08 9.48 14.23
CA GLU A 64 -6.76 9.06 13.77
C GLU A 64 -6.87 8.01 12.64
N ASN A 65 -6.14 8.22 11.54
CA ASN A 65 -6.11 7.39 10.34
C ASN A 65 -7.47 7.25 9.61
N GLU A 66 -8.45 8.09 9.93
CA GLU A 66 -9.76 8.09 9.29
C GLU A 66 -9.75 8.88 7.99
N TYR A 67 -10.56 8.42 7.03
CA TYR A 67 -10.85 9.14 5.80
C TYR A 67 -12.30 8.97 5.38
N LEU A 68 -12.79 9.98 4.66
CA LEU A 68 -14.06 9.97 3.94
C LEU A 68 -13.74 10.06 2.45
N LEU A 69 -14.39 9.25 1.64
CA LEU A 69 -14.30 9.31 0.19
C LEU A 69 -15.70 9.28 -0.39
N ASN A 70 -16.06 10.32 -1.14
CA ASN A 70 -17.29 10.41 -1.88
C ASN A 70 -16.98 10.53 -3.38
N CYS A 71 -17.24 9.47 -4.11
CA CYS A 71 -17.04 9.38 -5.55
C CYS A 71 -18.40 9.33 -6.25
N SER A 72 -18.83 10.42 -6.87
CA SER A 72 -20.11 10.51 -7.59
C SER A 72 -20.00 10.19 -9.08
N GLY A 73 -18.79 10.05 -9.61
CA GLY A 73 -18.50 9.87 -11.02
C GLY A 73 -18.04 11.17 -11.71
N ASP A 74 -18.67 12.28 -11.45
CA ASP A 74 -18.26 13.58 -11.99
C ASP A 74 -17.31 14.33 -11.04
N CYS A 75 -17.44 14.09 -9.74
CA CYS A 75 -16.66 14.71 -8.68
C CYS A 75 -16.24 13.66 -7.65
N ILE A 76 -15.02 13.81 -7.16
CA ILE A 76 -14.45 12.97 -6.12
C ILE A 76 -13.99 13.87 -4.97
N ASP A 77 -14.60 13.67 -3.79
CA ASP A 77 -14.23 14.39 -2.58
C ASP A 77 -13.58 13.45 -1.59
N ILE A 78 -12.41 13.83 -1.10
CA ILE A 78 -11.66 13.11 -0.07
C ILE A 78 -11.41 14.06 1.10
N SER A 79 -11.84 13.64 2.29
CA SER A 79 -11.44 14.24 3.56
C SER A 79 -10.60 13.25 4.35
N TYR A 80 -9.51 13.70 4.97
CA TYR A 80 -8.59 12.83 5.68
C TYR A 80 -8.06 13.48 6.96
N SER A 81 -7.81 12.67 7.99
CA SER A 81 -7.32 13.15 9.30
C SER A 81 -5.82 13.48 9.30
N ASP A 82 -5.02 12.61 8.69
CA ASP A 82 -3.55 12.59 8.73
C ASP A 82 -2.98 11.90 7.49
N SER A 83 -1.66 11.87 7.35
CA SER A 83 -0.96 11.25 6.20
C SER A 83 -1.34 9.79 5.96
N VAL A 84 -1.64 9.05 7.02
CA VAL A 84 -2.04 7.64 6.90
C VAL A 84 -3.46 7.54 6.37
N GLY A 85 -4.37 8.37 6.87
CA GLY A 85 -5.74 8.49 6.36
C GLY A 85 -5.76 8.89 4.88
N LEU A 86 -4.91 9.86 4.48
CA LEU A 86 -4.72 10.24 3.08
C LEU A 86 -4.27 9.07 2.22
N PHE A 87 -3.24 8.35 2.67
CA PHE A 87 -2.73 7.18 1.96
C PHE A 87 -3.83 6.12 1.75
N TYR A 88 -4.59 5.80 2.80
CA TYR A 88 -5.67 4.81 2.71
C TYR A 88 -6.83 5.26 1.83
N ALA A 89 -7.13 6.57 1.81
CA ALA A 89 -8.13 7.14 0.90
C ALA A 89 -7.71 6.94 -0.56
N LEU A 90 -6.47 7.29 -0.90
CA LEU A 90 -5.94 7.15 -2.26
C LEU A 90 -5.80 5.68 -2.68
N VAL A 91 -5.40 4.78 -1.78
CA VAL A 91 -5.45 3.33 -2.03
C VAL A 91 -6.89 2.87 -2.32
N SER A 92 -7.88 3.36 -1.58
CA SER A 92 -9.28 3.02 -1.88
C SER A 92 -9.73 3.57 -3.22
N LEU A 93 -9.34 4.79 -3.55
CA LEU A 93 -9.63 5.39 -4.85
C LEU A 93 -9.00 4.58 -5.99
N SER A 94 -7.73 4.14 -5.85
CA SER A 94 -7.08 3.31 -6.87
C SER A 94 -7.84 2.01 -7.12
N GLN A 95 -8.39 1.40 -6.07
CA GLN A 95 -9.21 0.20 -6.19
C GLN A 95 -10.60 0.46 -6.81
N LEU A 96 -11.12 1.68 -6.73
CA LEU A 96 -12.36 2.07 -7.42
C LEU A 96 -12.14 2.35 -8.91
N MET A 97 -10.92 2.76 -9.29
CA MET A 97 -10.50 3.00 -10.68
C MET A 97 -9.94 1.71 -11.26
N TYR A 98 -10.71 0.99 -12.06
CA TYR A 98 -10.29 -0.30 -12.62
C TYR A 98 -10.61 -0.40 -14.10
N GLY A 99 -9.59 -0.66 -14.91
CA GLY A 99 -9.72 -0.69 -16.37
C GLY A 99 -10.22 0.65 -16.90
N SER A 100 -11.33 0.66 -17.62
CA SER A 100 -11.96 1.87 -18.17
C SER A 100 -13.10 2.42 -17.30
N PHE A 101 -13.26 1.94 -16.06
CA PHE A 101 -14.40 2.29 -15.21
C PHE A 101 -13.95 2.88 -13.88
N LEU A 102 -14.74 3.84 -13.40
CA LEU A 102 -14.73 4.37 -12.06
C LEU A 102 -15.98 3.84 -11.33
N GLN A 103 -15.79 3.06 -10.28
CA GLN A 103 -16.89 2.62 -9.43
C GLN A 103 -17.27 3.75 -8.49
N THR A 104 -18.49 4.31 -8.64
CA THR A 104 -18.95 5.31 -7.68
C THR A 104 -19.20 4.71 -6.31
N ALA A 105 -18.84 5.43 -5.26
CA ALA A 105 -18.94 4.95 -3.88
C ALA A 105 -18.98 6.09 -2.88
N ARG A 106 -19.56 5.83 -1.71
CA ARG A 106 -19.36 6.62 -0.49
C ARG A 106 -18.71 5.71 0.54
N ILE A 107 -17.61 6.16 1.13
CA ILE A 107 -16.81 5.41 2.05
C ILE A 107 -16.47 6.28 3.25
N SER A 108 -16.62 5.71 4.45
CA SER A 108 -16.05 6.24 5.70
C SER A 108 -15.32 5.08 6.35
N ASP A 109 -14.02 5.21 6.51
CA ASP A 109 -13.18 4.10 6.94
C ASP A 109 -11.99 4.55 7.78
N ARG A 110 -11.58 3.68 8.68
CA ARG A 110 -10.34 3.72 9.46
C ARG A 110 -9.95 2.32 9.91
N PRO A 111 -8.68 2.04 10.15
CA PRO A 111 -8.26 0.72 10.64
C PRO A 111 -8.85 0.36 11.99
N ASP A 112 -9.26 -0.90 12.16
CA ASP A 112 -9.67 -1.45 13.47
C ASP A 112 -8.48 -1.79 14.36
N TYR A 113 -7.35 -2.20 13.73
CA TYR A 113 -6.15 -2.64 14.41
C TYR A 113 -4.98 -1.74 14.06
N LYS A 114 -4.22 -1.31 15.08
CA LYS A 114 -2.99 -0.51 14.90
C LYS A 114 -1.88 -1.32 14.21
N TYR A 115 -1.78 -2.61 14.51
CA TYR A 115 -0.81 -3.52 13.89
C TYR A 115 -1.49 -4.39 12.83
N ARG A 116 -1.05 -4.27 11.59
CA ARG A 116 -1.51 -5.07 10.44
C ARG A 116 -0.29 -5.44 9.63
N GLY A 117 0.31 -6.57 9.94
CA GLY A 117 1.61 -6.93 9.40
C GLY A 117 1.68 -8.34 8.85
N ILE A 118 2.78 -8.58 8.16
CA ILE A 118 3.23 -9.91 7.76
C ILE A 118 4.67 -10.11 8.21
N MET A 119 5.07 -11.37 8.32
CA MET A 119 6.45 -11.75 8.59
C MET A 119 7.02 -12.49 7.38
N LEU A 120 8.26 -12.15 7.01
CA LEU A 120 9.03 -12.84 6.00
C LEU A 120 10.27 -13.47 6.63
N ASP A 121 10.40 -14.76 6.48
CA ASP A 121 11.58 -15.52 6.92
C ASP A 121 12.59 -15.61 5.78
N THR A 122 13.50 -14.65 5.73
CA THR A 122 14.57 -14.60 4.74
C THR A 122 15.82 -15.36 5.20
N ALA A 123 15.89 -15.73 6.50
CA ALA A 123 17.00 -16.50 7.05
C ALA A 123 16.93 -17.96 6.60
N ARG A 124 15.77 -18.60 6.78
CA ARG A 124 15.58 -20.01 6.41
C ARG A 124 15.41 -20.21 4.91
N HIS A 125 14.87 -19.22 4.23
CA HIS A 125 14.73 -19.23 2.76
C HIS A 125 15.08 -17.87 2.19
N TYR A 126 16.09 -17.82 1.32
CA TYR A 126 16.50 -16.55 0.69
C TYR A 126 15.39 -15.99 -0.21
N ILE A 127 15.02 -14.75 0.04
CA ILE A 127 14.04 -14.01 -0.77
C ILE A 127 14.75 -12.84 -1.46
N PRO A 128 14.82 -12.80 -2.79
CA PRO A 128 15.43 -11.68 -3.52
C PRO A 128 14.78 -10.35 -3.17
N ILE A 129 15.58 -9.27 -3.16
CA ILE A 129 15.12 -7.93 -2.79
C ILE A 129 13.93 -7.46 -3.65
N GLU A 130 13.91 -7.81 -4.94
CA GLU A 130 12.81 -7.42 -5.83
C GLU A 130 11.48 -8.10 -5.45
N LYS A 131 11.53 -9.32 -4.94
CA LYS A 131 10.35 -9.98 -4.36
C LYS A 131 9.89 -9.30 -3.08
N ILE A 132 10.83 -8.90 -2.20
CA ILE A 132 10.49 -8.15 -0.97
C ILE A 132 9.82 -6.83 -1.33
N LYS A 133 10.35 -6.09 -2.30
CA LYS A 133 9.73 -4.85 -2.81
C LYS A 133 8.32 -5.09 -3.37
N ALA A 134 8.10 -6.16 -4.12
CA ALA A 134 6.77 -6.52 -4.63
C ALA A 134 5.79 -6.84 -3.50
N ILE A 135 6.25 -7.54 -2.45
CA ILE A 135 5.45 -7.82 -1.26
C ILE A 135 5.10 -6.51 -0.54
N ILE A 136 6.05 -5.56 -0.38
CA ILE A 136 5.79 -4.25 0.25
C ILE A 136 4.74 -3.47 -0.55
N ARG A 137 4.80 -3.47 -1.90
CA ARG A 137 3.77 -2.84 -2.73
C ARG A 137 2.39 -3.49 -2.52
N SER A 138 2.33 -4.82 -2.43
CA SER A 138 1.10 -5.54 -2.12
C SER A 138 0.58 -5.21 -0.71
N MET A 139 1.47 -5.11 0.28
CA MET A 139 1.12 -4.68 1.63
C MET A 139 0.49 -3.28 1.63
N ALA A 140 1.09 -2.34 0.92
CA ALA A 140 0.57 -0.99 0.74
C ALA A 140 -0.83 -1.00 0.13
N PHE A 141 -1.03 -1.76 -0.94
CA PHE A 141 -2.33 -1.90 -1.62
C PHE A 141 -3.42 -2.51 -0.72
N TYR A 142 -3.05 -3.40 0.21
CA TYR A 142 -3.96 -3.99 1.21
C TYR A 142 -3.95 -3.26 2.56
N LYS A 143 -3.37 -2.06 2.62
CA LYS A 143 -3.31 -1.21 3.83
C LYS A 143 -2.63 -1.88 5.03
N LEU A 144 -1.72 -2.81 4.80
CA LEU A 144 -0.84 -3.37 5.83
C LEU A 144 0.27 -2.36 6.15
N ASN A 145 0.69 -2.27 7.42
CA ASN A 145 1.60 -1.23 7.88
C ASN A 145 2.86 -1.73 8.61
N PHE A 146 3.00 -3.04 8.82
CA PHE A 146 4.18 -3.63 9.45
C PHE A 146 4.73 -4.78 8.63
N LEU A 147 6.04 -4.72 8.33
CA LEU A 147 6.80 -5.83 7.77
C LEU A 147 7.80 -6.31 8.82
N HIS A 148 7.62 -7.53 9.31
CA HIS A 148 8.59 -8.20 10.17
C HIS A 148 9.53 -9.03 9.30
N LEU A 149 10.82 -8.67 9.28
CA LEU A 149 11.86 -9.44 8.60
C LEU A 149 12.60 -10.32 9.61
N HIS A 150 12.51 -11.64 9.43
CA HIS A 150 13.32 -12.60 10.14
C HIS A 150 14.61 -12.80 9.34
N LEU A 151 15.68 -12.10 9.78
CA LEU A 151 16.91 -11.96 9.00
C LEU A 151 18.04 -12.90 9.43
N THR A 152 17.94 -13.49 10.64
CA THR A 152 19.02 -14.28 11.23
C THR A 152 18.46 -15.50 11.92
N ASP A 153 19.01 -16.66 11.59
CA ASP A 153 18.71 -17.95 12.21
C ASP A 153 19.91 -18.90 12.00
N ASP A 154 19.84 -20.14 12.53
CA ASP A 154 20.86 -21.18 12.34
C ASP A 154 21.07 -21.56 10.86
N GLN A 155 20.03 -21.42 10.01
CA GLN A 155 20.11 -21.75 8.58
C GLN A 155 20.63 -20.60 7.71
N GLY A 156 20.71 -19.38 8.20
CA GLY A 156 21.23 -18.27 7.40
C GLY A 156 21.25 -16.94 8.12
N TRP A 157 22.23 -16.12 7.74
CA TRP A 157 22.44 -14.77 8.26
C TRP A 157 22.35 -13.76 7.14
N ARG A 158 21.37 -12.80 7.20
CA ARG A 158 21.06 -11.85 6.13
C ARG A 158 21.27 -10.38 6.54
N VAL A 159 22.03 -10.15 7.61
CA VAL A 159 22.35 -8.79 8.10
C VAL A 159 23.86 -8.63 8.13
N GLU A 160 24.37 -7.59 7.48
CA GLU A 160 25.74 -7.18 7.63
C GLU A 160 25.95 -6.49 8.97
N ILE A 161 26.88 -6.99 9.79
CA ILE A 161 27.34 -6.35 11.02
C ILE A 161 28.80 -6.00 10.84
N LYS A 162 29.12 -4.72 10.72
CA LYS A 162 30.50 -4.24 10.45
C LYS A 162 31.52 -4.69 11.47
N ALA A 163 31.13 -4.84 12.75
CA ALA A 163 31.99 -5.34 13.81
C ALA A 163 32.27 -6.86 13.72
N TYR A 164 31.43 -7.60 12.97
CA TYR A 164 31.53 -9.07 12.84
C TYR A 164 31.31 -9.49 11.37
N PRO A 165 32.18 -9.10 10.43
CA PRO A 165 31.99 -9.35 9.00
C PRO A 165 31.88 -10.84 8.65
N SER A 166 32.58 -11.72 9.39
CA SER A 166 32.51 -13.17 9.19
C SER A 166 31.09 -13.78 9.35
N LEU A 167 30.16 -13.11 10.06
CA LEU A 167 28.77 -13.55 10.15
C LEU A 167 28.07 -13.42 8.81
N ALA A 168 28.27 -12.32 8.09
CA ALA A 168 27.72 -12.14 6.76
C ALA A 168 28.45 -13.00 5.71
N GLU A 169 29.80 -13.03 5.74
CA GLU A 169 30.64 -13.77 4.78
C GLU A 169 30.37 -15.28 4.78
N ARG A 170 30.22 -15.86 5.96
CA ARG A 170 30.01 -17.32 6.12
C ARG A 170 28.56 -17.70 6.28
N GLY A 171 27.82 -16.94 7.10
CA GLY A 171 26.43 -17.25 7.43
C GLY A 171 25.44 -16.92 6.30
N SER A 172 25.84 -16.11 5.31
CA SER A 172 24.98 -15.82 4.15
C SER A 172 25.01 -16.93 3.09
N ILE A 173 26.03 -17.77 3.09
CA ILE A 173 26.21 -18.85 2.10
C ILE A 173 25.61 -20.14 2.65
N ARG A 174 24.78 -20.78 1.85
CA ARG A 174 24.12 -22.03 2.19
C ARG A 174 24.20 -23.00 1.02
N GLY A 175 24.61 -24.25 1.29
CA GLY A 175 24.79 -25.29 0.27
C GLY A 175 23.52 -25.93 -0.24
N GLY A 176 22.37 -25.60 0.34
CA GLY A 176 21.06 -26.09 -0.10
C GLY A 176 19.96 -25.88 0.92
N THR A 177 18.71 -26.01 0.49
CA THR A 177 17.51 -25.93 1.35
C THR A 177 16.88 -27.30 1.50
N GLN A 178 16.65 -27.74 2.73
CA GLN A 178 15.97 -28.99 3.00
C GLN A 178 14.49 -28.88 2.64
N ILE A 179 14.04 -29.64 1.63
CA ILE A 179 12.66 -29.57 1.10
C ILE A 179 11.76 -30.64 1.74
N LYS A 180 12.36 -31.74 2.22
CA LYS A 180 11.62 -32.87 2.81
C LYS A 180 12.28 -33.36 4.09
N ARG A 181 11.49 -33.99 4.98
CA ARG A 181 11.98 -34.69 6.18
C ARG A 181 13.05 -35.77 5.89
N SER A 182 13.19 -36.20 4.64
CA SER A 182 14.16 -37.19 4.16
C SER A 182 15.55 -36.65 3.90
N GLY A 183 15.84 -35.38 4.17
CA GLY A 183 17.19 -34.82 4.01
C GLY A 183 17.58 -34.47 2.56
N GLN A 184 16.66 -34.53 1.59
CA GLN A 184 16.94 -34.02 0.24
C GLN A 184 17.07 -32.50 0.26
N CYS A 185 18.21 -31.98 -0.22
CA CYS A 185 18.46 -30.55 -0.41
C CYS A 185 18.33 -30.20 -1.91
N ASP A 186 17.70 -29.06 -2.22
CA ASP A 186 17.89 -28.42 -3.52
C ASP A 186 19.18 -27.60 -3.48
N THR A 187 20.04 -27.81 -4.47
CA THR A 187 21.29 -27.09 -4.68
C THR A 187 21.06 -25.81 -5.45
#